data_b4d51677d6fad58e30531badc0542d73
#
_entry.id   b4d51677d6fad58e30531badc0542d73
#
_cell.length_a   1.000
_cell.length_b   1.000
_cell.length_c   1.000
_cell.angle_alpha   90.00
_cell.angle_beta   90.00
_cell.angle_gamma   90.00
#
_symmetry.space_group_name_H-M   'P 1'
#
loop_
_entity.id
_entity.type
_entity.pdbx_description
1 polymer ?
#
loop_
_entity_poly.entity_id
_entity_poly.type
_entity_poly.pdbx_seq_one_letter_code
_entity_poly.pdbx_strand_id
1 'polypeptide(L)'
;MLTLKKFEEASEEVRKVTLETKLVFSDYFSKQTGNKVYFKPENMQRTGAYKVRGAYYKLSTLSKEEREKGLITASAGNHAQGVAFAAQSYGVKAVIVMPTTTPLIKVNRTKGYGAEVVLHGDVYDEACEYALQLAKEHGYTFVHPFDDYAVATGQGTIAMEIIKELPLVDYILVPVGGGGLATGVSTLAKLLNPNIKVIGVEPAGANCLQVSMQQGKVTTLPGVNTIADGTAVKTPGSKIFPYLQSNLDEIITVEDAELVTAFLDMVENHKMVVENSGLLTVAALKHLKVKDQKIVSILSGGNMDIITMSSVVRQGLILRDRIFTVSVLLPDKPGELNKVSGIIAEQNGNVIKLEHNQFVSINRNAAVELKITLEAFGTEHKKQIIDTLFAQGYEPKLVATNV
;
A
#
# COMPACT_ATOMS: atom_id res chain seq x y z
N MET A 1 8.88 -25.42 11.72
CA MET A 1 10.18 -24.74 11.51
C MET A 1 10.30 -24.47 10.02
N LEU A 2 10.77 -23.28 9.63
CA LEU A 2 11.01 -22.87 8.25
C LEU A 2 12.37 -23.44 7.80
N THR A 3 12.41 -24.21 6.72
CA THR A 3 13.63 -24.84 6.20
C THR A 3 13.72 -24.65 4.69
N LEU A 4 14.93 -24.67 4.13
CA LEU A 4 15.15 -24.52 2.69
C LEU A 4 14.31 -25.53 1.89
N LYS A 5 14.29 -26.80 2.30
CA LYS A 5 13.51 -27.86 1.66
C LYS A 5 12.01 -27.49 1.55
N LYS A 6 11.43 -26.92 2.63
CA LYS A 6 10.00 -26.48 2.60
C LYS A 6 9.78 -25.31 1.65
N PHE A 7 10.73 -24.40 1.51
CA PHE A 7 10.64 -23.31 0.53
C PHE A 7 10.76 -23.84 -0.91
N GLU A 8 11.59 -24.85 -1.16
CA GLU A 8 11.69 -25.52 -2.46
C GLU A 8 10.36 -26.21 -2.81
N GLU A 9 9.83 -27.04 -1.90
CA GLU A 9 8.50 -27.66 -2.04
C GLU A 9 7.40 -26.61 -2.28
N ALA A 10 7.40 -25.52 -1.51
CA ALA A 10 6.45 -24.44 -1.67
C ALA A 10 6.58 -23.75 -3.04
N SER A 11 7.79 -23.57 -3.54
CA SER A 11 8.04 -22.96 -4.86
C SER A 11 7.49 -23.82 -6.00
N GLU A 12 7.60 -25.14 -5.91
CA GLU A 12 7.04 -26.05 -6.88
C GLU A 12 5.50 -26.03 -6.84
N GLU A 13 4.91 -26.08 -5.64
CA GLU A 13 3.45 -26.05 -5.46
C GLU A 13 2.84 -24.73 -5.92
N VAL A 14 3.37 -23.60 -5.45
CA VAL A 14 2.83 -22.26 -5.72
C VAL A 14 2.91 -21.93 -7.21
N ARG A 15 3.95 -22.39 -7.93
CA ARG A 15 4.12 -22.17 -9.38
C ARG A 15 2.94 -22.73 -10.20
N LYS A 16 2.20 -23.72 -9.70
CA LYS A 16 1.03 -24.27 -10.41
C LYS A 16 -0.09 -23.26 -10.60
N VAL A 17 -0.16 -22.24 -9.75
CA VAL A 17 -1.28 -21.28 -9.71
C VAL A 17 -0.87 -19.82 -9.79
N THR A 18 0.39 -19.48 -9.58
CA THR A 18 0.86 -18.09 -9.62
C THR A 18 1.38 -17.70 -10.99
N LEU A 19 1.39 -16.41 -11.26
CA LEU A 19 2.11 -15.83 -12.39
C LEU A 19 3.57 -15.60 -11.99
N GLU A 20 4.48 -15.84 -12.92
CA GLU A 20 5.87 -15.43 -12.77
C GLU A 20 5.97 -13.92 -12.95
N THR A 21 6.01 -13.20 -11.82
CA THR A 21 6.12 -11.73 -11.80
C THR A 21 7.59 -11.34 -11.96
N LYS A 22 8.04 -11.14 -13.20
CA LYS A 22 9.44 -10.77 -13.51
C LYS A 22 9.85 -9.48 -12.79
N LEU A 23 11.14 -9.37 -12.46
CA LEU A 23 11.70 -8.13 -11.93
C LEU A 23 11.64 -7.01 -12.98
N VAL A 24 11.19 -5.84 -12.57
CA VAL A 24 11.12 -4.65 -13.43
C VAL A 24 12.17 -3.66 -12.96
N PHE A 25 13.17 -3.38 -13.80
CA PHE A 25 14.17 -2.36 -13.51
C PHE A 25 13.54 -0.97 -13.54
N SER A 26 13.90 -0.12 -12.58
CA SER A 26 13.45 1.26 -12.48
C SER A 26 14.58 2.23 -12.77
N ASP A 27 14.65 2.78 -13.97
CA ASP A 27 15.59 3.84 -14.30
C ASP A 27 15.34 5.12 -13.46
N TYR A 28 14.07 5.46 -13.24
CA TYR A 28 13.66 6.62 -12.47
C TYR A 28 14.16 6.56 -11.00
N PHE A 29 13.83 5.52 -10.27
CA PHE A 29 14.26 5.39 -8.87
C PHE A 29 15.75 5.07 -8.75
N SER A 30 16.36 4.43 -9.74
CA SER A 30 17.80 4.20 -9.77
C SER A 30 18.57 5.52 -9.84
N LYS A 31 18.15 6.43 -10.69
CA LYS A 31 18.73 7.78 -10.80
C LYS A 31 18.52 8.60 -9.51
N GLN A 32 17.34 8.55 -8.93
CA GLN A 32 17.04 9.28 -7.70
C GLN A 32 17.89 8.81 -6.51
N THR A 33 18.05 7.50 -6.36
CA THR A 33 18.71 6.91 -5.19
C THR A 33 20.19 6.67 -5.36
N GLY A 34 20.72 6.68 -6.60
CA GLY A 34 22.10 6.27 -6.91
C GLY A 34 22.31 4.76 -6.70
N ASN A 35 21.28 3.95 -6.86
CA ASN A 35 21.30 2.51 -6.74
C ASN A 35 20.73 1.85 -8.01
N LYS A 36 20.77 0.53 -8.10
CA LYS A 36 20.07 -0.26 -9.14
C LYS A 36 18.79 -0.80 -8.54
N VAL A 37 17.67 -0.10 -8.77
CA VAL A 37 16.37 -0.42 -8.18
C VAL A 37 15.57 -1.31 -9.12
N TYR A 38 15.02 -2.38 -8.58
CA TYR A 38 14.13 -3.32 -9.26
C TYR A 38 12.83 -3.46 -8.46
N PHE A 39 11.73 -3.67 -9.14
CA PHE A 39 10.44 -3.99 -8.52
C PHE A 39 10.11 -5.47 -8.71
N LYS A 40 9.63 -6.12 -7.65
CA LYS A 40 8.96 -7.43 -7.71
C LYS A 40 7.44 -7.19 -7.71
N PRO A 41 6.77 -7.21 -8.89
CA PRO A 41 5.42 -6.68 -9.05
C PRO A 41 4.34 -7.70 -8.66
N GLU A 42 4.22 -8.03 -7.37
CA GLU A 42 3.14 -8.90 -6.85
C GLU A 42 1.74 -8.24 -6.91
N ASN A 43 1.67 -6.94 -7.18
CA ASN A 43 0.43 -6.26 -7.55
C ASN A 43 -0.18 -6.79 -8.87
N MET A 44 0.62 -7.43 -9.70
CA MET A 44 0.20 -8.04 -10.96
C MET A 44 -0.09 -9.55 -10.83
N GLN A 45 -0.07 -10.10 -9.62
CA GLN A 45 -0.36 -11.51 -9.36
C GLN A 45 -1.86 -11.80 -9.59
N ARG A 46 -2.24 -13.08 -9.74
CA ARG A 46 -3.60 -13.53 -10.10
C ARG A 46 -4.74 -12.90 -9.30
N THR A 47 -4.57 -12.74 -7.98
CA THR A 47 -5.57 -12.07 -7.13
C THR A 47 -5.27 -10.58 -6.90
N GLY A 48 -4.35 -10.02 -7.69
CA GLY A 48 -3.88 -8.65 -7.53
C GLY A 48 -2.96 -8.46 -6.31
N ALA A 49 -2.49 -9.53 -5.67
CA ALA A 49 -1.59 -9.46 -4.51
C ALA A 49 -0.89 -10.80 -4.23
N TYR A 50 0.22 -10.75 -3.51
CA TYR A 50 1.05 -11.90 -3.14
C TYR A 50 0.36 -12.98 -2.29
N LYS A 51 -0.75 -12.63 -1.61
CA LYS A 51 -1.43 -13.49 -0.61
C LYS A 51 -1.85 -14.86 -1.14
N VAL A 52 -2.08 -14.98 -2.42
CA VAL A 52 -2.39 -16.27 -3.06
C VAL A 52 -1.31 -17.32 -2.82
N ARG A 53 -0.03 -16.92 -2.77
CA ARG A 53 1.11 -17.84 -2.56
C ARG A 53 1.00 -18.58 -1.24
N GLY A 54 0.88 -17.84 -0.14
CA GLY A 54 0.78 -18.42 1.19
C GLY A 54 -0.52 -19.18 1.41
N ALA A 55 -1.64 -18.67 0.92
CA ALA A 55 -2.93 -19.35 1.01
C ALA A 55 -2.90 -20.70 0.27
N TYR A 56 -2.41 -20.71 -0.97
CA TYR A 56 -2.34 -21.93 -1.77
C TYR A 56 -1.39 -22.97 -1.16
N TYR A 57 -0.19 -22.55 -0.74
CA TYR A 57 0.74 -23.47 -0.08
C TYR A 57 0.18 -24.00 1.24
N LYS A 58 -0.49 -23.19 2.04
CA LYS A 58 -1.17 -23.67 3.26
C LYS A 58 -2.15 -24.79 2.94
N LEU A 59 -2.96 -24.64 1.91
CA LEU A 59 -3.92 -25.66 1.49
C LEU A 59 -3.23 -26.95 1.01
N SER A 60 -2.11 -26.84 0.32
CA SER A 60 -1.34 -28.01 -0.15
C SER A 60 -0.85 -28.88 1.00
N THR A 61 -0.57 -28.27 2.16
CA THR A 61 -0.09 -28.96 3.37
C THR A 61 -1.17 -29.64 4.20
N LEU A 62 -2.44 -29.37 3.91
CA LEU A 62 -3.56 -29.98 4.62
C LEU A 62 -3.84 -31.41 4.14
N SER A 63 -4.27 -32.28 5.05
CA SER A 63 -4.78 -33.61 4.69
C SER A 63 -6.04 -33.51 3.81
N LYS A 64 -6.38 -34.61 3.13
CA LYS A 64 -7.63 -34.66 2.36
C LYS A 64 -8.85 -34.38 3.24
N GLU A 65 -8.88 -34.96 4.45
CA GLU A 65 -9.96 -34.81 5.41
C GLU A 65 -10.11 -33.36 5.90
N GLU A 66 -8.99 -32.66 6.17
CA GLU A 66 -9.01 -31.24 6.56
C GLU A 66 -9.54 -30.37 5.43
N ARG A 67 -9.15 -30.65 4.18
CA ARG A 67 -9.65 -29.92 3.01
C ARG A 67 -11.14 -30.15 2.76
N GLU A 68 -11.62 -31.41 2.92
CA GLU A 68 -13.03 -31.75 2.72
C GLU A 68 -13.96 -31.07 3.74
N LYS A 69 -13.48 -30.81 4.96
CA LYS A 69 -14.24 -30.02 5.95
C LYS A 69 -14.42 -28.58 5.51
N GLY A 70 -13.50 -28.03 4.72
CA GLY A 70 -13.51 -26.66 4.24
C GLY A 70 -12.59 -25.73 5.02
N LEU A 71 -12.47 -24.53 4.53
CA LEU A 71 -11.56 -23.48 5.03
C LEU A 71 -12.36 -22.29 5.55
N ILE A 72 -11.79 -21.59 6.51
CA ILE A 72 -12.33 -20.33 6.98
C ILE A 72 -11.22 -19.32 7.25
N THR A 73 -11.49 -18.05 7.00
CA THR A 73 -10.62 -16.94 7.44
C THR A 73 -11.44 -15.70 7.72
N ALA A 74 -10.87 -14.75 8.46
CA ALA A 74 -11.39 -13.41 8.60
C ALA A 74 -10.49 -12.44 7.81
N SER A 75 -11.05 -11.78 6.81
CA SER A 75 -10.35 -10.75 6.04
C SER A 75 -11.30 -10.09 5.05
N ALA A 76 -11.22 -8.78 4.90
CA ALA A 76 -11.93 -8.03 3.85
C ALA A 76 -11.04 -7.63 2.67
N GLY A 77 -9.78 -8.13 2.61
CA GLY A 77 -8.78 -7.68 1.62
C GLY A 77 -8.13 -8.82 0.83
N ASN A 78 -6.84 -8.65 0.58
CA ASN A 78 -6.03 -9.55 -0.26
C ASN A 78 -5.99 -11.00 0.25
N HIS A 79 -6.02 -11.20 1.58
CA HIS A 79 -6.02 -12.53 2.14
C HIS A 79 -7.33 -13.29 1.87
N ALA A 80 -8.47 -12.60 1.97
CA ALA A 80 -9.77 -13.15 1.61
C ALA A 80 -9.80 -13.71 0.19
N GLN A 81 -9.35 -12.89 -0.78
CA GLN A 81 -9.27 -13.28 -2.19
C GLN A 81 -8.25 -14.41 -2.42
N GLY A 82 -7.10 -14.35 -1.73
CA GLY A 82 -6.08 -15.40 -1.80
C GLY A 82 -6.59 -16.76 -1.31
N VAL A 83 -7.31 -16.80 -0.18
CA VAL A 83 -7.91 -18.03 0.36
C VAL A 83 -9.05 -18.53 -0.53
N ALA A 84 -9.93 -17.64 -1.00
CA ALA A 84 -11.03 -17.99 -1.90
C ALA A 84 -10.51 -18.60 -3.21
N PHE A 85 -9.51 -17.97 -3.84
CA PHE A 85 -8.87 -18.47 -5.06
C PHE A 85 -8.18 -19.83 -4.83
N ALA A 86 -7.45 -19.98 -3.72
CA ALA A 86 -6.80 -21.24 -3.38
C ALA A 86 -7.83 -22.36 -3.17
N ALA A 87 -8.91 -22.09 -2.45
CA ALA A 87 -10.01 -23.04 -2.25
C ALA A 87 -10.67 -23.44 -3.57
N GLN A 88 -10.95 -22.48 -4.46
CA GLN A 88 -11.47 -22.75 -5.80
C GLN A 88 -10.56 -23.68 -6.58
N SER A 89 -9.23 -23.43 -6.53
CA SER A 89 -8.23 -24.24 -7.24
C SER A 89 -8.18 -25.69 -6.76
N TYR A 90 -8.52 -25.93 -5.50
CA TYR A 90 -8.61 -27.29 -4.91
C TYR A 90 -10.02 -27.90 -4.93
N GLY A 91 -11.04 -27.14 -5.40
CA GLY A 91 -12.43 -27.57 -5.38
C GLY A 91 -13.00 -27.77 -3.97
N VAL A 92 -12.51 -27.00 -3.00
CA VAL A 92 -12.93 -27.08 -1.58
C VAL A 92 -13.75 -25.87 -1.17
N LYS A 93 -14.60 -26.04 -0.15
CA LYS A 93 -15.40 -24.95 0.41
C LYS A 93 -14.51 -23.94 1.13
N ALA A 94 -14.77 -22.64 0.92
CA ALA A 94 -14.19 -21.56 1.71
C ALA A 94 -15.29 -20.65 2.27
N VAL A 95 -15.17 -20.31 3.55
CA VAL A 95 -16.00 -19.33 4.25
C VAL A 95 -15.12 -18.15 4.61
N ILE A 96 -15.53 -16.95 4.21
CA ILE A 96 -14.78 -15.72 4.48
C ILE A 96 -15.64 -14.81 5.34
N VAL A 97 -15.21 -14.56 6.57
CA VAL A 97 -15.91 -13.64 7.47
C VAL A 97 -15.33 -12.23 7.29
N MET A 98 -16.21 -11.27 7.09
CA MET A 98 -15.87 -9.86 6.88
C MET A 98 -16.70 -8.98 7.81
N PRO A 99 -16.19 -7.82 8.26
CA PRO A 99 -17.00 -6.81 8.92
C PRO A 99 -18.19 -6.35 8.06
N THR A 100 -19.30 -6.01 8.69
CA THR A 100 -20.52 -5.50 8.02
C THR A 100 -20.26 -4.20 7.27
N THR A 101 -19.25 -3.44 7.70
CA THR A 101 -18.78 -2.19 7.08
C THR A 101 -17.97 -2.40 5.80
N THR A 102 -17.69 -3.65 5.40
CA THR A 102 -16.87 -3.95 4.22
C THR A 102 -17.53 -3.50 2.93
N PRO A 103 -16.84 -2.71 2.07
CA PRO A 103 -17.37 -2.27 0.79
C PRO A 103 -17.82 -3.43 -0.09
N LEU A 104 -19.00 -3.29 -0.72
CA LEU A 104 -19.61 -4.34 -1.56
C LEU A 104 -18.70 -4.84 -2.68
N ILE A 105 -17.83 -3.97 -3.22
CA ILE A 105 -16.88 -4.36 -4.26
C ILE A 105 -15.89 -5.43 -3.75
N LYS A 106 -15.43 -5.34 -2.49
CA LYS A 106 -14.54 -6.34 -1.87
C LYS A 106 -15.27 -7.65 -1.61
N VAL A 107 -16.53 -7.57 -1.14
CA VAL A 107 -17.41 -8.73 -0.95
C VAL A 107 -17.62 -9.46 -2.28
N ASN A 108 -18.01 -8.74 -3.33
CA ASN A 108 -18.32 -9.32 -4.64
C ASN A 108 -17.07 -9.93 -5.31
N ARG A 109 -15.91 -9.31 -5.18
CA ARG A 109 -14.65 -9.88 -5.68
C ARG A 109 -14.33 -11.22 -5.02
N THR A 110 -14.54 -11.33 -3.71
CA THR A 110 -14.30 -12.58 -2.98
C THR A 110 -15.32 -13.66 -3.36
N LYS A 111 -16.61 -13.31 -3.48
CA LYS A 111 -17.66 -14.22 -3.99
C LYS A 111 -17.38 -14.69 -5.43
N GLY A 112 -16.75 -13.84 -6.25
CA GLY A 112 -16.34 -14.20 -7.62
C GLY A 112 -15.39 -15.38 -7.71
N TYR A 113 -14.65 -15.69 -6.64
CA TYR A 113 -13.84 -16.91 -6.51
C TYR A 113 -14.61 -18.10 -5.89
N GLY A 114 -15.94 -18.01 -5.78
CA GLY A 114 -16.79 -19.11 -5.27
C GLY A 114 -16.82 -19.27 -3.76
N ALA A 115 -16.25 -18.35 -2.98
CA ALA A 115 -16.30 -18.38 -1.54
C ALA A 115 -17.65 -17.94 -0.97
N GLU A 116 -18.10 -18.56 0.10
CA GLU A 116 -19.18 -18.08 0.94
C GLU A 116 -18.69 -16.88 1.77
N VAL A 117 -19.36 -15.73 1.68
CA VAL A 117 -19.02 -14.56 2.47
C VAL A 117 -20.06 -14.33 3.54
N VAL A 118 -19.61 -14.30 4.80
CA VAL A 118 -20.41 -14.02 5.99
C VAL A 118 -20.02 -12.63 6.51
N LEU A 119 -21.01 -11.75 6.64
CA LEU A 119 -20.81 -10.42 7.23
C LEU A 119 -21.14 -10.48 8.71
N HIS A 120 -20.17 -10.15 9.58
CA HIS A 120 -20.34 -10.18 11.02
C HIS A 120 -19.45 -9.16 11.74
N GLY A 121 -20.04 -8.48 12.73
CA GLY A 121 -19.37 -7.43 13.50
C GLY A 121 -19.06 -6.16 12.69
N ASP A 122 -18.60 -5.13 13.34
CA ASP A 122 -18.29 -3.85 12.71
C ASP A 122 -16.79 -3.66 12.47
N VAL A 123 -15.95 -4.42 13.19
CA VAL A 123 -14.49 -4.37 13.11
C VAL A 123 -13.89 -5.76 12.84
N TYR A 124 -12.62 -5.75 12.43
CA TYR A 124 -11.88 -6.97 12.10
C TYR A 124 -11.84 -7.98 13.27
N ASP A 125 -11.65 -7.51 14.49
CA ASP A 125 -11.49 -8.39 15.67
C ASP A 125 -12.76 -9.22 15.91
N GLU A 126 -13.94 -8.60 15.81
CA GLU A 126 -15.24 -9.28 15.92
C GLU A 126 -15.45 -10.32 14.81
N ALA A 127 -15.13 -9.94 13.56
CA ALA A 127 -15.20 -10.88 12.43
C ALA A 127 -14.24 -12.07 12.62
N CYS A 128 -13.06 -11.83 13.19
CA CYS A 128 -12.06 -12.87 13.46
C CYS A 128 -12.51 -13.83 14.57
N GLU A 129 -13.04 -13.31 15.67
CA GLU A 129 -13.60 -14.13 16.75
C GLU A 129 -14.73 -15.02 16.23
N TYR A 130 -15.63 -14.46 15.44
CA TYR A 130 -16.72 -15.23 14.86
C TYR A 130 -16.23 -16.29 13.87
N ALA A 131 -15.20 -15.96 13.06
CA ALA A 131 -14.59 -16.97 12.18
C ALA A 131 -13.97 -18.13 12.95
N LEU A 132 -13.32 -17.85 14.09
CA LEU A 132 -12.76 -18.88 14.97
C LEU A 132 -13.85 -19.72 15.64
N GLN A 133 -14.97 -19.13 16.01
CA GLN A 133 -16.15 -19.85 16.51
C GLN A 133 -16.69 -20.82 15.45
N LEU A 134 -16.96 -20.33 14.23
CA LEU A 134 -17.43 -21.18 13.13
C LEU A 134 -16.43 -22.27 12.75
N ALA A 135 -15.12 -21.98 12.82
CA ALA A 135 -14.08 -22.98 12.61
C ALA A 135 -14.22 -24.14 13.59
N LYS A 136 -14.46 -23.86 14.86
CA LYS A 136 -14.65 -24.88 15.92
C LYS A 136 -15.95 -25.64 15.75
N GLU A 137 -17.04 -24.97 15.43
CA GLU A 137 -18.39 -25.58 15.30
C GLU A 137 -18.49 -26.53 14.10
N HIS A 138 -17.89 -26.12 12.95
CA HIS A 138 -17.99 -26.87 11.70
C HIS A 138 -16.73 -27.68 11.36
N GLY A 139 -15.68 -27.57 12.16
CA GLY A 139 -14.40 -28.24 11.91
C GLY A 139 -13.63 -27.65 10.74
N TYR A 140 -13.91 -26.40 10.32
CA TYR A 140 -13.17 -25.73 9.26
C TYR A 140 -11.71 -25.48 9.66
N THR A 141 -10.79 -25.58 8.70
CA THR A 141 -9.41 -25.15 8.91
C THR A 141 -9.30 -23.63 8.82
N PHE A 142 -8.91 -22.99 9.93
CA PHE A 142 -8.66 -21.54 9.93
C PHE A 142 -7.34 -21.22 9.24
N VAL A 143 -7.38 -20.42 8.18
CA VAL A 143 -6.20 -19.96 7.44
C VAL A 143 -5.83 -18.57 7.94
N HIS A 144 -4.80 -18.50 8.79
CA HIS A 144 -4.34 -17.25 9.41
C HIS A 144 -3.67 -16.35 8.35
N PRO A 145 -3.94 -15.03 8.33
CA PRO A 145 -3.43 -14.12 7.31
C PRO A 145 -1.90 -13.92 7.33
N PHE A 146 -1.20 -14.25 8.41
CA PHE A 146 0.25 -14.06 8.57
C PHE A 146 0.92 -14.96 9.63
N ASP A 147 0.28 -15.26 10.77
CA ASP A 147 0.89 -15.98 11.89
C ASP A 147 0.79 -17.52 11.74
N ASP A 148 1.26 -18.02 10.60
CA ASP A 148 1.28 -19.44 10.25
C ASP A 148 2.56 -19.74 9.42
N TYR A 149 3.29 -20.78 9.82
CA TYR A 149 4.55 -21.14 9.16
C TYR A 149 4.35 -21.57 7.70
N ALA A 150 3.29 -22.29 7.37
CA ALA A 150 3.03 -22.68 5.99
C ALA A 150 2.66 -21.48 5.14
N VAL A 151 1.82 -20.57 5.67
CA VAL A 151 1.52 -19.30 4.99
C VAL A 151 2.81 -18.50 4.76
N ALA A 152 3.64 -18.31 5.78
CA ALA A 152 4.91 -17.60 5.64
C ALA A 152 5.86 -18.28 4.64
N THR A 153 5.92 -19.62 4.62
CA THR A 153 6.72 -20.38 3.64
C THR A 153 6.26 -20.10 2.21
N GLY A 154 4.95 -20.15 1.96
CA GLY A 154 4.40 -19.83 0.63
C GLY A 154 4.70 -18.40 0.19
N GLN A 155 4.64 -17.42 1.11
CA GLN A 155 5.01 -16.03 0.82
C GLN A 155 6.50 -15.89 0.50
N GLY A 156 7.35 -16.67 1.15
CA GLY A 156 8.79 -16.66 0.95
C GLY A 156 9.23 -17.10 -0.45
N THR A 157 8.37 -17.77 -1.21
CA THR A 157 8.65 -18.15 -2.62
C THR A 157 8.96 -16.93 -3.50
N ILE A 158 8.55 -15.74 -3.08
CA ILE A 158 8.93 -14.47 -3.72
C ILE A 158 10.45 -14.28 -3.70
N ALA A 159 11.10 -14.56 -2.57
CA ALA A 159 12.56 -14.45 -2.46
C ALA A 159 13.27 -15.48 -3.34
N MET A 160 12.69 -16.69 -3.51
CA MET A 160 13.24 -17.69 -4.43
C MET A 160 13.28 -17.16 -5.88
N GLU A 161 12.18 -16.51 -6.32
CA GLU A 161 12.10 -15.92 -7.65
C GLU A 161 13.06 -14.73 -7.79
N ILE A 162 13.13 -13.86 -6.79
CA ILE A 162 14.05 -12.70 -6.78
C ILE A 162 15.50 -13.16 -6.92
N ILE A 163 15.96 -14.09 -6.07
CA ILE A 163 17.35 -14.54 -6.05
C ILE A 163 17.70 -15.33 -7.31
N LYS A 164 16.76 -16.09 -7.85
CA LYS A 164 16.96 -16.79 -9.13
C LYS A 164 17.16 -15.81 -10.30
N GLU A 165 16.42 -14.71 -10.33
CA GLU A 165 16.48 -13.72 -11.41
C GLU A 165 17.62 -12.70 -11.20
N LEU A 166 17.92 -12.34 -9.95
CA LEU A 166 18.98 -11.42 -9.55
C LEU A 166 19.87 -12.06 -8.45
N PRO A 167 20.77 -13.00 -8.79
CA PRO A 167 21.59 -13.75 -7.80
C PRO A 167 22.47 -12.87 -6.92
N LEU A 168 22.83 -11.67 -7.39
CA LEU A 168 23.64 -10.70 -6.68
C LEU A 168 22.80 -9.53 -6.13
N VAL A 169 21.59 -9.81 -5.66
CA VAL A 169 20.80 -8.81 -4.94
C VAL A 169 21.44 -8.47 -3.60
N ASP A 170 21.56 -7.17 -3.30
CA ASP A 170 22.15 -6.69 -2.05
C ASP A 170 21.07 -6.43 -0.99
N TYR A 171 19.94 -5.83 -1.39
CA TYR A 171 18.85 -5.44 -0.51
C TYR A 171 17.49 -5.89 -1.03
N ILE A 172 16.65 -6.38 -0.13
CA ILE A 172 15.23 -6.67 -0.40
C ILE A 172 14.38 -5.88 0.60
N LEU A 173 13.53 -4.98 0.10
CA LEU A 173 12.56 -4.23 0.89
C LEU A 173 11.22 -4.94 0.89
N VAL A 174 10.66 -5.16 2.08
CA VAL A 174 9.44 -5.94 2.28
C VAL A 174 8.42 -5.14 3.08
N PRO A 175 7.18 -4.94 2.59
CA PRO A 175 6.15 -4.28 3.39
C PRO A 175 5.70 -5.18 4.54
N VAL A 176 5.53 -4.59 5.72
CA VAL A 176 5.21 -5.30 6.95
C VAL A 176 3.88 -4.81 7.53
N GLY A 177 2.97 -5.75 7.75
CA GLY A 177 1.84 -5.62 8.66
C GLY A 177 2.03 -6.64 9.80
N GLY A 178 1.32 -7.77 9.77
CA GLY A 178 1.51 -8.84 10.77
C GLY A 178 2.81 -9.64 10.66
N GLY A 179 3.63 -9.42 9.60
CA GLY A 179 4.98 -9.98 9.47
C GLY A 179 5.11 -11.26 8.62
N GLY A 180 4.01 -11.89 8.15
CA GLY A 180 4.10 -13.17 7.45
C GLY A 180 4.91 -13.15 6.15
N LEU A 181 4.77 -12.09 5.34
CA LEU A 181 5.57 -11.90 4.12
C LEU A 181 7.05 -11.71 4.46
N ALA A 182 7.33 -10.79 5.39
CA ALA A 182 8.69 -10.47 5.82
C ALA A 182 9.39 -11.69 6.43
N THR A 183 8.67 -12.51 7.20
CA THR A 183 9.19 -13.78 7.74
C THR A 183 9.61 -14.73 6.63
N GLY A 184 8.74 -14.96 5.66
CA GLY A 184 9.04 -15.87 4.56
C GLY A 184 10.22 -15.40 3.71
N VAL A 185 10.18 -14.13 3.28
CA VAL A 185 11.22 -13.53 2.44
C VAL A 185 12.55 -13.46 3.17
N SER A 186 12.60 -12.96 4.41
CA SER A 186 13.85 -12.80 5.13
C SER A 186 14.48 -14.16 5.50
N THR A 187 13.66 -15.12 5.93
CA THR A 187 14.17 -16.45 6.27
C THR A 187 14.79 -17.11 5.05
N LEU A 188 14.10 -17.12 3.92
CA LEU A 188 14.66 -17.74 2.71
C LEU A 188 15.89 -16.99 2.19
N ALA A 189 15.88 -15.66 2.18
CA ALA A 189 17.03 -14.86 1.78
C ALA A 189 18.26 -15.20 2.63
N LYS A 190 18.11 -15.28 3.96
CA LYS A 190 19.23 -15.62 4.87
C LYS A 190 19.69 -17.07 4.74
N LEU A 191 18.79 -18.00 4.43
CA LEU A 191 19.16 -19.40 4.16
C LEU A 191 19.97 -19.57 2.87
N LEU A 192 19.68 -18.77 1.83
CA LEU A 192 20.38 -18.85 0.55
C LEU A 192 21.65 -18.00 0.53
N ASN A 193 21.59 -16.80 1.09
CA ASN A 193 22.75 -15.90 1.19
C ASN A 193 22.58 -14.95 2.40
N PRO A 194 23.29 -15.19 3.53
CA PRO A 194 23.18 -14.38 4.73
C PRO A 194 23.64 -12.92 4.55
N ASN A 195 24.35 -12.60 3.47
CA ASN A 195 24.78 -11.23 3.18
C ASN A 195 23.66 -10.34 2.62
N ILE A 196 22.59 -10.92 2.06
CA ILE A 196 21.45 -10.15 1.59
C ILE A 196 20.81 -9.42 2.77
N LYS A 197 20.66 -8.12 2.65
CA LYS A 197 20.00 -7.28 3.64
C LYS A 197 18.49 -7.25 3.38
N VAL A 198 17.70 -7.63 4.37
CA VAL A 198 16.23 -7.59 4.28
C VAL A 198 15.71 -6.51 5.22
N ILE A 199 15.07 -5.50 4.62
CA ILE A 199 14.53 -4.34 5.33
C ILE A 199 13.02 -4.45 5.38
N GLY A 200 12.45 -4.47 6.58
CA GLY A 200 11.02 -4.36 6.80
C GLY A 200 10.58 -2.90 6.66
N VAL A 201 9.43 -2.67 6.02
CA VAL A 201 8.87 -1.31 5.91
C VAL A 201 7.45 -1.29 6.46
N GLU A 202 7.22 -0.46 7.47
CA GLU A 202 5.92 -0.25 8.10
C GLU A 202 5.40 1.18 7.87
N PRO A 203 4.08 1.40 7.86
CA PRO A 203 3.57 2.76 7.96
C PRO A 203 3.80 3.31 9.37
N ALA A 204 4.17 4.58 9.49
CA ALA A 204 4.43 5.21 10.78
C ALA A 204 3.23 5.11 11.75
N GLY A 205 2.02 5.20 11.20
CA GLY A 205 0.76 5.07 11.96
C GLY A 205 0.37 3.63 12.34
N ALA A 206 1.16 2.59 11.97
CA ALA A 206 0.90 1.18 12.31
C ALA A 206 2.23 0.38 12.38
N ASN A 207 3.16 0.83 13.20
CA ASN A 207 4.53 0.30 13.32
C ASN A 207 4.69 -0.77 14.43
N CYS A 208 3.75 -1.71 14.50
CA CYS A 208 3.72 -2.69 15.59
C CYS A 208 4.96 -3.59 15.66
N LEU A 209 5.58 -3.92 14.54
CA LEU A 209 6.79 -4.73 14.53
C LEU A 209 8.00 -3.92 15.03
N GLN A 210 8.16 -2.66 14.60
CA GLN A 210 9.23 -1.79 15.07
C GLN A 210 9.20 -1.65 16.60
N VAL A 211 8.02 -1.37 17.17
CA VAL A 211 7.82 -1.27 18.63
C VAL A 211 8.12 -2.61 19.30
N SER A 212 7.68 -3.73 18.75
CA SER A 212 7.93 -5.07 19.28
C SER A 212 9.41 -5.42 19.25
N MET A 213 10.14 -5.05 18.20
CA MET A 213 11.59 -5.26 18.09
C MET A 213 12.35 -4.44 19.15
N GLN A 214 11.99 -3.17 19.33
CA GLN A 214 12.59 -2.30 20.35
C GLN A 214 12.38 -2.83 21.78
N GLN A 215 11.22 -3.44 22.04
CA GLN A 215 10.88 -4.03 23.34
C GLN A 215 11.38 -5.47 23.52
N GLY A 216 11.87 -6.11 22.45
CA GLY A 216 12.30 -7.52 22.46
C GLY A 216 11.16 -8.54 22.63
N LYS A 217 9.91 -8.11 22.53
CA LYS A 217 8.71 -8.96 22.68
C LYS A 217 7.56 -8.47 21.81
N VAL A 218 6.65 -9.37 21.46
CA VAL A 218 5.40 -9.00 20.77
C VAL A 218 4.63 -7.99 21.60
N THR A 219 4.34 -6.84 21.00
CA THR A 219 3.64 -5.72 21.63
C THR A 219 2.47 -5.30 20.76
N THR A 220 1.33 -5.06 21.40
CA THR A 220 0.11 -4.57 20.77
C THR A 220 0.07 -3.06 20.84
N LEU A 221 -0.11 -2.39 19.69
CA LEU A 221 -0.36 -0.94 19.63
C LEU A 221 -1.75 -0.60 20.18
N PRO A 222 -1.92 0.57 20.82
CA PRO A 222 -3.23 1.03 21.31
C PRO A 222 -4.21 1.30 20.17
N GLY A 223 -3.72 1.67 19.00
CA GLY A 223 -4.49 1.95 17.79
C GLY A 223 -3.60 1.98 16.56
N VAL A 224 -4.22 2.04 15.39
CA VAL A 224 -3.55 2.23 14.10
C VAL A 224 -4.25 3.35 13.33
N ASN A 225 -3.47 4.16 12.63
CA ASN A 225 -3.96 5.26 11.80
C ASN A 225 -3.07 5.41 10.57
N THR A 226 -3.46 4.82 9.45
CA THR A 226 -2.73 4.89 8.18
C THR A 226 -3.65 4.58 7.00
N ILE A 227 -3.34 5.13 5.83
CA ILE A 227 -4.00 4.79 4.56
C ILE A 227 -3.56 3.43 4.01
N ALA A 228 -2.49 2.82 4.55
CA ALA A 228 -1.99 1.51 4.16
C ALA A 228 -2.78 0.37 4.83
N ASP A 229 -4.06 0.23 4.49
CA ASP A 229 -5.04 -0.67 5.12
C ASP A 229 -4.59 -2.14 5.16
N GLY A 230 -3.90 -2.64 4.12
CA GLY A 230 -3.37 -4.01 4.08
C GLY A 230 -2.26 -4.30 5.10
N THR A 231 -1.67 -3.28 5.69
CA THR A 231 -0.62 -3.36 6.72
C THR A 231 -1.01 -2.71 8.05
N ALA A 232 -2.23 -2.23 8.19
CA ALA A 232 -2.77 -1.61 9.41
C ALA A 232 -3.07 -2.67 10.49
N VAL A 233 -2.01 -3.24 11.08
CA VAL A 233 -2.07 -4.33 12.06
C VAL A 233 -1.59 -3.82 13.40
N LYS A 234 -2.36 -4.10 14.48
CA LYS A 234 -2.01 -3.69 15.84
C LYS A 234 -0.93 -4.56 16.49
N THR A 235 -0.86 -5.84 16.11
CA THR A 235 0.00 -6.84 16.78
C THR A 235 0.67 -7.72 15.74
N PRO A 236 2.01 -7.87 15.74
CA PRO A 236 2.69 -8.80 14.83
C PRO A 236 2.43 -10.24 15.26
N GLY A 237 2.62 -11.18 14.33
CA GLY A 237 2.42 -12.61 14.61
C GLY A 237 3.38 -13.14 15.67
N SER A 238 2.85 -13.78 16.68
CA SER A 238 3.64 -14.28 17.82
C SER A 238 4.51 -15.50 17.48
N LYS A 239 3.99 -16.41 16.64
CA LYS A 239 4.71 -17.61 16.19
C LYS A 239 5.89 -17.28 15.29
N ILE A 240 5.74 -16.23 14.45
CA ILE A 240 6.73 -15.85 13.45
C ILE A 240 7.70 -14.78 13.95
N PHE A 241 7.41 -14.11 15.07
CA PHE A 241 8.23 -13.04 15.62
C PHE A 241 9.70 -13.41 15.85
N PRO A 242 10.07 -14.62 16.36
CA PRO A 242 11.47 -14.99 16.49
C PRO A 242 12.25 -15.01 15.17
N TYR A 243 11.60 -15.35 14.07
CA TYR A 243 12.21 -15.31 12.74
C TYR A 243 12.44 -13.87 12.26
N LEU A 244 11.48 -12.98 12.54
CA LEU A 244 11.60 -11.56 12.20
C LEU A 244 12.76 -10.92 12.97
N GLN A 245 12.87 -11.20 14.27
CA GLN A 245 13.97 -10.72 15.10
C GLN A 245 15.35 -11.19 14.61
N SER A 246 15.44 -12.42 14.10
CA SER A 246 16.71 -12.99 13.67
C SER A 246 17.13 -12.59 12.26
N ASN A 247 16.16 -12.33 11.36
CA ASN A 247 16.41 -12.28 9.93
C ASN A 247 16.21 -10.90 9.29
N LEU A 248 15.48 -9.98 9.93
CA LEU A 248 15.40 -8.60 9.47
C LEU A 248 16.61 -7.81 9.93
N ASP A 249 17.26 -7.11 9.00
CA ASP A 249 18.43 -6.29 9.29
C ASP A 249 18.03 -4.89 9.80
N GLU A 250 16.88 -4.36 9.34
CA GLU A 250 16.39 -3.04 9.69
C GLU A 250 14.88 -2.96 9.51
N ILE A 251 14.23 -2.02 10.20
CA ILE A 251 12.84 -1.63 9.97
C ILE A 251 12.81 -0.11 9.73
N ILE A 252 12.23 0.27 8.60
CA ILE A 252 11.98 1.67 8.21
C ILE A 252 10.49 1.95 8.35
N THR A 253 10.13 3.10 8.90
CA THR A 253 8.75 3.60 8.88
C THR A 253 8.62 4.72 7.87
N VAL A 254 7.46 4.81 7.20
CA VAL A 254 7.13 5.84 6.22
C VAL A 254 5.79 6.50 6.55
N GLU A 255 5.69 7.78 6.27
CA GLU A 255 4.46 8.57 6.49
C GLU A 255 3.47 8.38 5.34
N ASP A 256 2.17 8.54 5.61
CA ASP A 256 1.12 8.41 4.60
C ASP A 256 1.30 9.38 3.41
N ALA A 257 1.79 10.60 3.66
CA ALA A 257 2.09 11.56 2.60
C ALA A 257 3.17 11.05 1.62
N GLU A 258 4.09 10.20 2.08
CA GLU A 258 5.12 9.58 1.25
C GLU A 258 4.52 8.50 0.34
N LEU A 259 3.50 7.77 0.83
CA LEU A 259 2.77 6.79 0.03
C LEU A 259 1.98 7.47 -1.10
N VAL A 260 1.33 8.60 -0.80
CA VAL A 260 0.63 9.42 -1.79
C VAL A 260 1.59 9.87 -2.90
N THR A 261 2.79 10.32 -2.53
CA THR A 261 3.83 10.71 -3.49
C THR A 261 4.32 9.51 -4.30
N ALA A 262 4.61 8.38 -3.65
CA ALA A 262 5.05 7.15 -4.31
C ALA A 262 4.00 6.61 -5.29
N PHE A 263 2.70 6.77 -5.00
CA PHE A 263 1.63 6.39 -5.91
C PHE A 263 1.73 7.14 -7.24
N LEU A 264 1.88 8.47 -7.21
CA LEU A 264 2.03 9.26 -8.44
C LEU A 264 3.29 8.85 -9.20
N ASP A 265 4.43 8.65 -8.51
CA ASP A 265 5.66 8.19 -9.15
C ASP A 265 5.49 6.86 -9.88
N MET A 266 4.77 5.90 -9.27
CA MET A 266 4.50 4.61 -9.90
C MET A 266 3.59 4.75 -11.13
N VAL A 267 2.53 5.55 -11.05
CA VAL A 267 1.61 5.77 -12.17
C VAL A 267 2.30 6.54 -13.30
N GLU A 268 3.01 7.63 -12.99
CA GLU A 268 3.64 8.51 -13.99
C GLU A 268 4.85 7.86 -14.66
N ASN A 269 5.70 7.13 -13.92
CA ASN A 269 6.96 6.62 -14.45
C ASN A 269 6.94 5.12 -14.80
N HIS A 270 6.08 4.32 -14.13
CA HIS A 270 6.02 2.86 -14.33
C HIS A 270 4.71 2.35 -14.94
N LYS A 271 3.67 3.20 -15.01
CA LYS A 271 2.31 2.83 -15.49
C LYS A 271 1.71 1.67 -14.68
N MET A 272 2.06 1.59 -13.40
CA MET A 272 1.62 0.56 -12.47
C MET A 272 0.72 1.13 -11.39
N VAL A 273 -0.42 0.48 -11.16
CA VAL A 273 -1.27 0.72 -9.99
C VAL A 273 -0.83 -0.19 -8.86
N VAL A 274 -0.41 0.42 -7.75
CA VAL A 274 0.02 -0.26 -6.54
C VAL A 274 -0.80 0.26 -5.37
N GLU A 275 -1.35 -0.63 -4.54
CA GLU A 275 -2.09 -0.23 -3.35
C GLU A 275 -1.19 0.39 -2.28
N ASN A 276 -1.75 1.18 -1.35
CA ASN A 276 -0.97 1.92 -0.37
C ASN A 276 0.01 1.05 0.43
N SER A 277 -0.39 -0.16 0.82
CA SER A 277 0.50 -1.11 1.51
C SER A 277 1.65 -1.61 0.63
N GLY A 278 1.44 -1.72 -0.68
CA GLY A 278 2.48 -2.10 -1.65
C GLY A 278 3.45 -0.96 -1.94
N LEU A 279 3.04 0.29 -1.71
CA LEU A 279 3.87 1.49 -1.90
C LEU A 279 4.86 1.74 -0.76
N LEU A 280 4.72 1.07 0.39
CA LEU A 280 5.62 1.23 1.54
C LEU A 280 7.09 1.10 1.13
N THR A 281 7.42 0.05 0.39
CA THR A 281 8.78 -0.22 -0.06
C THR A 281 9.29 0.77 -1.11
N VAL A 282 8.40 1.34 -1.92
CA VAL A 282 8.73 2.42 -2.88
C VAL A 282 9.05 3.71 -2.12
N ALA A 283 8.20 4.10 -1.17
CA ALA A 283 8.40 5.28 -0.34
C ALA A 283 9.70 5.19 0.48
N ALA A 284 10.03 3.99 0.97
CA ALA A 284 11.24 3.76 1.76
C ALA A 284 12.55 3.91 0.96
N LEU A 285 12.53 3.84 -0.37
CA LEU A 285 13.76 3.93 -1.19
C LEU A 285 14.58 5.19 -0.92
N LYS A 286 13.93 6.32 -0.64
CA LYS A 286 14.60 7.60 -0.34
C LYS A 286 15.25 7.65 1.06
N HIS A 287 14.86 6.76 1.97
CA HIS A 287 15.43 6.67 3.31
C HIS A 287 16.73 5.86 3.34
N LEU A 288 17.03 5.09 2.29
CA LEU A 288 18.24 4.30 2.19
C LEU A 288 19.46 5.21 1.99
N LYS A 289 20.46 5.04 2.86
CA LYS A 289 21.71 5.81 2.80
C LYS A 289 22.81 5.14 1.96
N VAL A 290 22.50 4.02 1.32
CA VAL A 290 23.44 3.24 0.51
C VAL A 290 23.44 3.70 -0.95
N LYS A 291 24.57 3.44 -1.64
CA LYS A 291 24.76 3.74 -3.06
C LYS A 291 25.33 2.53 -3.78
N ASP A 292 25.13 2.48 -5.09
CA ASP A 292 25.67 1.45 -5.99
C ASP A 292 25.21 0.00 -5.64
N GLN A 293 24.09 -0.13 -4.89
CA GLN A 293 23.54 -1.41 -4.49
C GLN A 293 22.42 -1.87 -5.42
N LYS A 294 22.24 -3.19 -5.55
CA LYS A 294 21.08 -3.81 -6.22
C LYS A 294 19.98 -4.01 -5.20
N ILE A 295 18.90 -3.27 -5.37
CA ILE A 295 17.80 -3.19 -4.42
C ILE A 295 16.53 -3.73 -5.09
N VAL A 296 15.87 -4.68 -4.46
CA VAL A 296 14.54 -5.15 -4.90
C VAL A 296 13.49 -4.65 -3.92
N SER A 297 12.52 -3.91 -4.43
CA SER A 297 11.34 -3.43 -3.71
C SER A 297 10.14 -4.31 -4.08
N ILE A 298 9.51 -4.96 -3.09
CA ILE A 298 8.36 -5.84 -3.32
C ILE A 298 7.09 -4.99 -3.33
N LEU A 299 6.42 -4.93 -4.49
CA LEU A 299 5.10 -4.31 -4.66
C LEU A 299 4.03 -5.33 -4.30
N SER A 300 3.63 -5.38 -3.03
CA SER A 300 2.88 -6.51 -2.45
C SER A 300 1.46 -6.71 -2.99
N GLY A 301 0.80 -5.65 -3.49
CA GLY A 301 -0.55 -5.72 -4.04
C GLY A 301 -0.95 -4.46 -4.80
N GLY A 302 -2.05 -4.57 -5.57
CA GLY A 302 -2.62 -3.49 -6.38
C GLY A 302 -4.14 -3.36 -6.25
N ASN A 303 -4.75 -4.00 -5.26
CA ASN A 303 -6.21 -4.03 -5.07
C ASN A 303 -6.76 -2.74 -4.44
N MET A 304 -6.53 -1.62 -5.11
CA MET A 304 -7.07 -0.32 -4.75
C MET A 304 -8.43 -0.11 -5.43
N ASP A 305 -9.39 0.46 -4.71
CA ASP A 305 -10.66 0.87 -5.33
C ASP A 305 -10.50 2.23 -6.03
N ILE A 306 -11.38 2.49 -7.01
CA ILE A 306 -11.30 3.68 -7.86
C ILE A 306 -11.52 4.98 -7.07
N ILE A 307 -12.36 4.96 -6.03
CA ILE A 307 -12.63 6.14 -5.20
C ILE A 307 -11.37 6.50 -4.39
N THR A 308 -10.77 5.50 -3.75
CA THR A 308 -9.48 5.67 -3.04
C THR A 308 -8.40 6.16 -4.00
N MET A 309 -8.29 5.56 -5.19
CA MET A 309 -7.33 5.99 -6.21
C MET A 309 -7.54 7.47 -6.60
N SER A 310 -8.77 7.87 -6.86
CA SER A 310 -9.11 9.28 -7.18
C SER A 310 -8.67 10.23 -6.06
N SER A 311 -8.92 9.84 -4.81
CA SER A 311 -8.53 10.63 -3.63
C SER A 311 -7.02 10.74 -3.48
N VAL A 312 -6.29 9.65 -3.67
CA VAL A 312 -4.81 9.62 -3.60
C VAL A 312 -4.19 10.46 -4.73
N VAL A 313 -4.71 10.35 -5.97
CA VAL A 313 -4.25 11.18 -7.10
C VAL A 313 -4.44 12.67 -6.78
N ARG A 314 -5.63 13.05 -6.36
CA ARG A 314 -5.96 14.44 -6.01
C ARG A 314 -5.04 14.98 -4.91
N GLN A 315 -4.91 14.24 -3.82
CA GLN A 315 -4.04 14.61 -2.71
C GLN A 315 -2.57 14.73 -3.16
N GLY A 316 -2.10 13.82 -4.02
CA GLY A 316 -0.75 13.85 -4.55
C GLY A 316 -0.48 15.06 -5.45
N LEU A 317 -1.44 15.47 -6.28
CA LEU A 317 -1.32 16.68 -7.08
C LEU A 317 -1.24 17.94 -6.20
N ILE A 318 -1.99 17.98 -5.09
CA ILE A 318 -1.92 19.07 -4.11
C ILE A 318 -0.55 19.07 -3.39
N LEU A 319 -0.08 17.92 -2.90
CA LEU A 319 1.22 17.79 -2.23
C LEU A 319 2.41 18.18 -3.12
N ARG A 320 2.27 18.05 -4.44
CA ARG A 320 3.29 18.44 -5.43
C ARG A 320 3.09 19.84 -5.97
N ASP A 321 2.22 20.65 -5.35
CA ASP A 321 1.89 22.01 -5.83
C ASP A 321 1.43 22.08 -7.30
N ARG A 322 0.91 20.97 -7.84
CA ARG A 322 0.34 20.91 -9.19
C ARG A 322 -1.09 21.42 -9.23
N ILE A 323 -1.79 21.35 -8.08
CA ILE A 323 -3.09 21.97 -7.88
C ILE A 323 -3.05 22.72 -6.55
N PHE A 324 -3.46 23.98 -6.57
CA PHE A 324 -3.53 24.83 -5.38
C PHE A 324 -4.63 25.86 -5.50
N THR A 325 -5.11 26.39 -4.38
CA THR A 325 -6.14 27.43 -4.35
C THR A 325 -5.61 28.70 -3.72
N VAL A 326 -5.82 29.83 -4.40
CA VAL A 326 -5.57 31.17 -3.88
C VAL A 326 -6.88 31.90 -3.67
N SER A 327 -6.97 32.67 -2.58
CA SER A 327 -8.02 33.66 -2.35
C SER A 327 -7.44 35.06 -2.52
N VAL A 328 -8.09 35.87 -3.34
CA VAL A 328 -7.71 37.26 -3.62
C VAL A 328 -8.91 38.16 -3.31
N LEU A 329 -8.69 39.22 -2.51
CA LEU A 329 -9.70 40.24 -2.29
C LEU A 329 -9.61 41.29 -3.39
N LEU A 330 -10.74 41.56 -4.03
CA LEU A 330 -10.85 42.49 -5.14
C LEU A 330 -11.77 43.66 -4.81
N PRO A 331 -11.53 44.84 -5.43
CA PRO A 331 -12.54 45.89 -5.48
C PRO A 331 -13.80 45.43 -6.22
N ASP A 332 -14.97 45.87 -5.76
CA ASP A 332 -16.23 45.63 -6.46
C ASP A 332 -16.35 46.57 -7.65
N LYS A 333 -15.64 46.22 -8.74
CA LYS A 333 -15.60 46.97 -10.00
C LYS A 333 -15.63 46.04 -11.20
N PRO A 334 -16.31 46.44 -12.30
CA PRO A 334 -16.24 45.69 -13.54
C PRO A 334 -14.79 45.54 -14.04
N GLY A 335 -14.44 44.36 -14.52
CA GLY A 335 -13.12 44.06 -15.12
C GLY A 335 -12.03 43.53 -14.17
N GLU A 336 -12.21 43.57 -12.85
CA GLU A 336 -11.19 43.07 -11.90
C GLU A 336 -10.96 41.58 -12.05
N LEU A 337 -12.00 40.76 -12.22
CA LEU A 337 -11.88 39.34 -12.53
C LEU A 337 -11.04 39.10 -13.78
N ASN A 338 -11.29 39.89 -14.84
CA ASN A 338 -10.55 39.75 -16.11
C ASN A 338 -9.05 40.05 -15.97
N LYS A 339 -8.69 41.04 -15.11
CA LYS A 339 -7.28 41.37 -14.84
C LYS A 339 -6.61 40.20 -14.12
N VAL A 340 -7.17 39.69 -13.06
CA VAL A 340 -6.58 38.58 -12.28
C VAL A 340 -6.43 37.34 -13.15
N SER A 341 -7.47 36.96 -13.92
CA SER A 341 -7.40 35.81 -14.82
C SER A 341 -6.37 36.01 -15.95
N GLY A 342 -6.23 37.25 -16.45
CA GLY A 342 -5.19 37.61 -17.44
C GLY A 342 -3.78 37.41 -16.89
N ILE A 343 -3.49 37.90 -15.69
CA ILE A 343 -2.19 37.69 -15.01
C ILE A 343 -1.87 36.21 -14.87
N ILE A 344 -2.84 35.39 -14.43
CA ILE A 344 -2.68 33.96 -14.28
C ILE A 344 -2.38 33.28 -15.63
N ALA A 345 -3.10 33.67 -16.67
CA ALA A 345 -2.93 33.14 -18.03
C ALA A 345 -1.56 33.50 -18.63
N GLU A 346 -1.08 34.73 -18.40
CA GLU A 346 0.28 35.18 -18.82
C GLU A 346 1.37 34.34 -18.16
N GLN A 347 1.13 33.81 -16.96
CA GLN A 347 2.05 32.90 -16.27
C GLN A 347 1.81 31.43 -16.64
N ASN A 348 0.99 31.10 -17.64
CA ASN A 348 0.58 29.75 -18.01
C ASN A 348 -0.13 28.96 -16.89
N GLY A 349 -0.73 29.65 -15.91
CA GLY A 349 -1.61 29.03 -14.91
C GLY A 349 -2.95 28.66 -15.53
N ASN A 350 -3.40 27.42 -15.36
CA ASN A 350 -4.71 26.96 -15.82
C ASN A 350 -5.73 27.02 -14.69
N VAL A 351 -6.88 27.67 -14.92
CA VAL A 351 -7.95 27.80 -13.93
C VAL A 351 -8.84 26.55 -13.98
N ILE A 352 -8.85 25.77 -12.90
CA ILE A 352 -9.71 24.57 -12.75
C ILE A 352 -11.07 24.96 -12.20
N LYS A 353 -11.10 25.82 -11.17
CA LYS A 353 -12.32 26.22 -10.47
C LYS A 353 -12.21 27.69 -10.06
N LEU A 354 -13.32 28.38 -10.12
CA LEU A 354 -13.41 29.78 -9.74
C LEU A 354 -14.68 29.99 -8.91
N GLU A 355 -14.52 30.63 -7.75
CA GLU A 355 -15.61 31.05 -6.88
C GLU A 355 -15.52 32.57 -6.69
N HIS A 356 -16.57 33.28 -7.08
CA HIS A 356 -16.67 34.73 -6.98
C HIS A 356 -17.72 35.11 -5.93
N ASN A 357 -17.27 35.48 -4.76
CA ASN A 357 -18.11 35.79 -3.62
C ASN A 357 -18.19 37.29 -3.42
N GLN A 358 -19.34 37.90 -3.68
CA GLN A 358 -19.60 39.32 -3.42
C GLN A 358 -20.03 39.52 -1.98
N PHE A 359 -19.89 40.75 -1.49
CA PHE A 359 -20.35 41.18 -0.17
C PHE A 359 -19.64 40.55 1.03
N VAL A 360 -18.41 40.07 0.83
CA VAL A 360 -17.59 39.55 1.96
C VAL A 360 -17.13 40.66 2.92
N SER A 361 -17.20 41.94 2.48
CA SER A 361 -16.87 43.11 3.30
C SER A 361 -17.76 44.30 2.90
N ILE A 362 -18.02 45.20 3.86
CA ILE A 362 -18.70 46.48 3.62
C ILE A 362 -17.79 47.45 2.88
N ASN A 363 -16.46 47.25 2.98
CA ASN A 363 -15.48 48.06 2.24
C ASN A 363 -15.45 47.67 0.76
N ARG A 364 -15.97 48.53 -0.11
CA ARG A 364 -16.02 48.29 -1.57
C ARG A 364 -14.66 48.06 -2.22
N ASN A 365 -13.58 48.48 -1.63
CA ASN A 365 -12.22 48.22 -2.17
C ASN A 365 -11.74 46.79 -1.89
N ALA A 366 -12.43 46.04 -1.02
CA ALA A 366 -12.14 44.63 -0.69
C ALA A 366 -13.44 43.84 -0.48
N ALA A 367 -14.49 44.13 -1.29
CA ALA A 367 -15.82 43.60 -1.10
C ALA A 367 -16.02 42.23 -1.77
N VAL A 368 -15.15 41.88 -2.70
CA VAL A 368 -15.24 40.63 -3.47
C VAL A 368 -14.09 39.71 -3.10
N GLU A 369 -14.40 38.49 -2.69
CA GLU A 369 -13.43 37.40 -2.56
C GLU A 369 -13.46 36.52 -3.82
N LEU A 370 -12.33 36.43 -4.50
CA LEU A 370 -12.14 35.54 -5.63
C LEU A 370 -11.26 34.35 -5.19
N LYS A 371 -11.86 33.16 -5.06
CA LYS A 371 -11.12 31.91 -4.84
C LYS A 371 -10.87 31.23 -6.17
N ILE A 372 -9.62 31.01 -6.49
CA ILE A 372 -9.18 30.42 -7.77
C ILE A 372 -8.39 29.15 -7.46
N THR A 373 -8.88 28.00 -7.93
CA THR A 373 -8.12 26.77 -7.96
C THR A 373 -7.39 26.65 -9.27
N LEU A 374 -6.08 26.50 -9.19
CA LEU A 374 -5.16 26.55 -10.33
C LEU A 374 -4.43 25.22 -10.48
N GLU A 375 -4.17 24.86 -11.74
CA GLU A 375 -3.19 23.86 -12.12
C GLU A 375 -1.87 24.57 -12.44
N ALA A 376 -0.78 24.00 -11.93
CA ALA A 376 0.59 24.48 -12.15
C ALA A 376 1.54 23.31 -12.44
N PHE A 377 2.77 23.65 -12.88
CA PHE A 377 3.81 22.65 -13.15
C PHE A 377 4.58 22.18 -11.89
N GLY A 378 4.20 22.69 -10.71
CA GLY A 378 4.84 22.39 -9.43
C GLY A 378 5.21 23.64 -8.64
N THR A 379 6.01 23.47 -7.59
CA THR A 379 6.30 24.47 -6.55
C THR A 379 6.84 25.79 -7.12
N GLU A 380 7.81 25.74 -8.02
CA GLU A 380 8.40 26.95 -8.61
C GLU A 380 7.39 27.74 -9.45
N HIS A 381 6.57 27.03 -10.24
CA HIS A 381 5.54 27.68 -11.06
C HIS A 381 4.41 28.27 -10.19
N LYS A 382 3.96 27.54 -9.15
CA LYS A 382 3.04 28.08 -8.15
C LYS A 382 3.57 29.37 -7.54
N LYS A 383 4.85 29.39 -7.14
CA LYS A 383 5.50 30.56 -6.57
C LYS A 383 5.51 31.73 -7.56
N GLN A 384 5.88 31.49 -8.81
CA GLN A 384 5.89 32.50 -9.87
C GLN A 384 4.52 33.15 -10.07
N ILE A 385 3.44 32.36 -10.10
CA ILE A 385 2.07 32.87 -10.21
C ILE A 385 1.73 33.79 -9.03
N ILE A 386 2.03 33.33 -7.80
CA ILE A 386 1.75 34.08 -6.57
C ILE A 386 2.54 35.39 -6.54
N ASP A 387 3.86 35.34 -6.83
CA ASP A 387 4.74 36.52 -6.82
C ASP A 387 4.30 37.54 -7.89
N THR A 388 3.83 37.07 -9.04
CA THR A 388 3.33 37.99 -10.11
C THR A 388 2.02 38.68 -9.67
N LEU A 389 1.11 37.97 -9.02
CA LEU A 389 -0.10 38.58 -8.45
C LEU A 389 0.26 39.64 -7.42
N PHE A 390 1.23 39.38 -6.53
CA PHE A 390 1.75 40.40 -5.59
C PHE A 390 2.36 41.63 -6.30
N ALA A 391 3.17 41.41 -7.30
CA ALA A 391 3.79 42.49 -8.07
C ALA A 391 2.78 43.39 -8.79
N GLN A 392 1.58 42.85 -9.12
CA GLN A 392 0.48 43.59 -9.72
C GLN A 392 -0.47 44.25 -8.70
N GLY A 393 -0.09 44.22 -7.39
CA GLY A 393 -0.82 44.88 -6.31
C GLY A 393 -1.98 44.07 -5.69
N TYR A 394 -2.05 42.78 -5.96
CA TYR A 394 -2.99 41.88 -5.30
C TYR A 394 -2.34 41.23 -4.08
N GLU A 395 -3.15 40.78 -3.12
CA GLU A 395 -2.69 40.05 -1.92
C GLU A 395 -3.24 38.63 -1.92
N PRO A 396 -2.67 37.72 -2.75
CA PRO A 396 -3.12 36.34 -2.82
C PRO A 396 -2.80 35.61 -1.51
N LYS A 397 -3.77 34.89 -0.95
CA LYS A 397 -3.62 34.02 0.22
C LYS A 397 -3.85 32.59 -0.19
N LEU A 398 -2.92 31.70 0.14
CA LEU A 398 -3.13 30.26 0.00
C LEU A 398 -4.23 29.79 0.95
N VAL A 399 -5.21 29.08 0.42
CA VAL A 399 -6.31 28.49 1.16
C VAL A 399 -6.42 27.01 0.90
N ALA A 400 -7.18 26.28 1.73
CA ALA A 400 -7.39 24.85 1.52
C ALA A 400 -7.95 24.57 0.14
N THR A 401 -7.32 23.62 -0.57
CA THR A 401 -7.73 23.22 -1.92
C THR A 401 -8.79 22.13 -1.84
N ASN A 402 -10.01 22.46 -2.25
CA ASN A 402 -11.15 21.54 -2.32
C ASN A 402 -11.52 21.34 -3.80
N VAL A 403 -11.07 20.24 -4.40
CA VAL A 403 -11.29 19.89 -5.81
C VAL A 403 -12.19 18.67 -5.91
#